data_cb2e1fab077375327015fbd82a1dd652
#
_entry.id   cb2e1fab077375327015fbd82a1dd652
#
_cell.length_a   1.000
_cell.length_b   1.000
_cell.length_c   1.000
_cell.angle_alpha   90.00
_cell.angle_beta   90.00
_cell.angle_gamma   90.00
#
_symmetry.space_group_name_H-M   'P 1'
#
loop_
_entity.id
_entity.type
_entity.pdbx_description
1 polymer ?
#
loop_
_entity_poly.entity_id
_entity_poly.type
_entity_poly.pdbx_seq_one_letter_code
_entity_poly.pdbx_strand_id
1 'polypeptide(L)'
;MTSNTDLVISLDAERDIQEILQYTLNTWGDDQVTAYWSVIWEAFQRIRAFPQMGRRRPQSDEREYPLRQHTIVYRYRDNTVTILRIVNPRRRRR
;
A
#
# COMPACT_ATOMS: atom_id res chain seq x y z
N MET A 1 -14.84 6.40 -17.26
CA MET A 1 -15.72 5.58 -16.46
C MET A 1 -15.24 5.43 -15.04
N THR A 2 -16.12 5.58 -14.12
CA THR A 2 -15.79 5.50 -12.72
C THR A 2 -15.60 4.06 -12.30
N SER A 3 -14.58 3.81 -11.51
CA SER A 3 -14.36 2.49 -10.95
C SER A 3 -15.38 2.20 -9.86
N ASN A 4 -15.98 1.02 -9.90
CA ASN A 4 -16.88 0.56 -8.83
C ASN A 4 -16.18 -0.34 -7.85
N THR A 5 -14.87 -0.44 -7.95
CA THR A 5 -14.08 -1.29 -7.07
C THR A 5 -14.03 -0.70 -5.68
N ASP A 6 -14.31 -1.52 -4.69
CA ASP A 6 -14.20 -1.12 -3.30
C ASP A 6 -12.75 -1.17 -2.84
N LEU A 7 -12.42 -0.33 -1.89
CA LEU A 7 -11.09 -0.30 -1.29
C LEU A 7 -11.22 -0.51 0.21
N VAL A 8 -10.53 -1.51 0.71
CA VAL A 8 -10.49 -1.83 2.13
C VAL A 8 -9.03 -1.82 2.57
N ILE A 9 -8.75 -1.20 3.70
CA ILE A 9 -7.42 -1.18 4.27
C ILE A 9 -7.47 -2.04 5.52
N SER A 10 -6.69 -3.13 5.54
CA SER A 10 -6.69 -4.03 6.68
C SER A 10 -6.10 -3.36 7.91
N LEU A 11 -6.39 -3.92 9.06
CA LEU A 11 -5.84 -3.40 10.30
C LEU A 11 -4.32 -3.45 10.30
N ASP A 12 -3.74 -4.52 9.77
CA ASP A 12 -2.28 -4.62 9.67
C ASP A 12 -1.71 -3.54 8.79
N ALA A 13 -2.39 -3.24 7.66
CA ALA A 13 -1.93 -2.18 6.77
C ALA A 13 -2.05 -0.82 7.45
N GLU A 14 -3.12 -0.60 8.22
CA GLU A 14 -3.24 0.65 8.96
C GLU A 14 -2.09 0.84 9.94
N ARG A 15 -1.70 -0.22 10.62
CA ARG A 15 -0.56 -0.16 11.53
C ARG A 15 0.73 0.13 10.79
N ASP A 16 0.91 -0.50 9.63
CA ASP A 16 2.07 -0.24 8.81
C ASP A 16 2.13 1.24 8.42
N ILE A 17 0.99 1.80 7.99
CA ILE A 17 0.92 3.21 7.61
C ILE A 17 1.31 4.10 8.79
N GLN A 18 0.76 3.82 9.96
CA GLN A 18 1.08 4.63 11.13
C GLN A 18 2.55 4.59 11.45
N GLU A 19 3.17 3.42 11.38
CA GLU A 19 4.60 3.29 11.65
C GLU A 19 5.44 4.03 10.62
N ILE A 20 5.06 3.93 9.35
CA ILE A 20 5.77 4.61 8.28
C ILE A 20 5.69 6.12 8.48
N LEU A 21 4.49 6.62 8.77
CA LEU A 21 4.32 8.06 8.92
C LEU A 21 4.97 8.57 10.19
N GLN A 22 4.97 7.79 11.27
CA GLN A 22 5.67 8.17 12.48
C GLN A 22 7.18 8.24 12.25
N TYR A 23 7.72 7.26 11.56
CA TYR A 23 9.14 7.28 11.21
C TYR A 23 9.47 8.49 10.34
N THR A 24 8.60 8.78 9.38
CA THR A 24 8.79 9.92 8.49
C THR A 24 8.79 11.23 9.28
N LEU A 25 7.84 11.35 10.20
CA LEU A 25 7.77 12.53 11.05
C LEU A 25 9.05 12.72 11.85
N ASN A 26 9.51 11.66 12.50
CA ASN A 26 10.68 11.73 13.37
C ASN A 26 11.95 12.01 12.59
N THR A 27 12.02 11.57 11.35
CA THR A 27 13.23 11.67 10.55
C THR A 27 13.24 12.91 9.66
N TRP A 28 12.08 13.28 9.09
CA TRP A 28 12.02 14.30 8.04
C TRP A 28 11.08 15.45 8.33
N GLY A 29 10.18 15.31 9.32
CA GLY A 29 9.31 16.39 9.72
C GLY A 29 7.92 16.34 9.07
N ASP A 30 7.08 17.31 9.46
CA ASP A 30 5.67 17.34 9.10
C ASP A 30 5.40 17.39 7.61
N ASP A 31 6.18 18.21 6.90
CA ASP A 31 5.93 18.35 5.46
C ASP A 31 6.11 17.04 4.72
N GLN A 32 7.09 16.25 5.17
CA GLN A 32 7.35 14.97 4.54
C GLN A 32 6.27 13.95 4.88
N VAL A 33 5.67 14.05 6.05
CA VAL A 33 4.55 13.17 6.40
C VAL A 33 3.40 13.40 5.43
N THR A 34 3.04 14.66 5.22
CA THR A 34 1.96 15.00 4.32
C THR A 34 2.28 14.53 2.89
N ALA A 35 3.50 14.77 2.45
CA ALA A 35 3.91 14.39 1.11
C ALA A 35 3.87 12.88 0.92
N TYR A 36 4.37 12.13 1.91
CA TYR A 36 4.42 10.69 1.77
C TYR A 36 3.03 10.07 1.88
N TRP A 37 2.19 10.62 2.76
CA TRP A 37 0.82 10.15 2.81
C TRP A 37 0.10 10.31 1.48
N SER A 38 0.34 11.44 0.79
CA SER A 38 -0.25 11.65 -0.53
C SER A 38 0.23 10.60 -1.52
N VAL A 39 1.51 10.24 -1.45
CA VAL A 39 2.05 9.21 -2.34
C VAL A 39 1.36 7.87 -2.07
N ILE A 40 1.19 7.51 -0.80
CA ILE A 40 0.51 6.26 -0.43
C ILE A 40 -0.93 6.27 -0.93
N TRP A 41 -1.63 7.36 -0.67
CA TRP A 41 -3.04 7.47 -1.03
C TRP A 41 -3.24 7.37 -2.53
N GLU A 42 -2.40 8.07 -3.30
CA GLU A 42 -2.49 8.01 -4.75
C GLU A 42 -2.23 6.61 -5.26
N ALA A 43 -1.30 5.90 -4.64
CA ALA A 43 -1.03 4.51 -5.03
C ALA A 43 -2.26 3.65 -4.79
N PHE A 44 -2.93 3.84 -3.66
CA PHE A 44 -4.16 3.08 -3.38
C PHE A 44 -5.22 3.36 -4.44
N GLN A 45 -5.38 4.62 -4.84
CA GLN A 45 -6.36 4.97 -5.86
C GLN A 45 -6.01 4.38 -7.21
N ARG A 46 -4.72 4.32 -7.52
CA ARG A 46 -4.27 3.72 -8.77
C ARG A 46 -4.53 2.22 -8.78
N ILE A 47 -4.25 1.55 -7.66
CA ILE A 47 -4.52 0.12 -7.53
C ILE A 47 -6.03 -0.13 -7.63
N ARG A 48 -6.83 0.74 -7.02
CA ARG A 48 -8.27 0.61 -7.09
C ARG A 48 -8.78 0.72 -8.52
N ALA A 49 -8.19 1.63 -9.28
CA ALA A 49 -8.58 1.84 -10.67
C ALA A 49 -8.12 0.69 -11.57
N PHE A 50 -6.98 0.10 -11.26
CA PHE A 50 -6.38 -0.98 -12.07
C PHE A 50 -5.92 -2.10 -11.16
N PRO A 51 -6.87 -2.88 -10.63
CA PRO A 51 -6.52 -3.84 -9.56
C PRO A 51 -5.56 -4.93 -9.97
N GLN A 52 -5.43 -5.19 -11.27
CA GLN A 52 -4.56 -6.27 -11.73
C GLN A 52 -3.18 -5.78 -12.12
N MET A 53 -2.87 -4.50 -11.85
CA MET A 53 -1.59 -3.94 -12.27
C MET A 53 -0.43 -4.44 -11.43
N GLY A 54 -0.66 -4.82 -10.18
CA GLY A 54 0.41 -5.32 -9.34
C GLY A 54 0.84 -6.71 -9.78
N ARG A 55 2.10 -7.04 -9.48
CA ARG A 55 2.64 -8.33 -9.84
C ARG A 55 2.13 -9.41 -8.90
N ARG A 56 1.59 -10.48 -9.45
CA ARG A 56 1.10 -11.58 -8.64
C ARG A 56 2.26 -12.32 -7.98
N ARG A 57 2.06 -12.66 -6.73
CA ARG A 57 3.01 -13.50 -6.01
C ARG A 57 2.80 -14.95 -6.42
N PRO A 58 3.87 -15.74 -6.49
CA PRO A 58 3.72 -17.13 -6.90
C PRO A 58 2.77 -17.89 -5.98
N GLN A 59 1.88 -18.65 -6.59
CA GLN A 59 0.97 -19.55 -5.89
C GLN A 59 0.09 -18.82 -4.87
N SER A 60 -0.27 -17.59 -5.21
CA SER A 60 -1.06 -16.76 -4.30
C SER A 60 -1.93 -15.84 -5.14
N ASP A 61 -3.01 -15.33 -4.54
CA ASP A 61 -3.80 -14.29 -5.18
C ASP A 61 -3.36 -12.89 -4.72
N GLU A 62 -2.30 -12.83 -3.93
CA GLU A 62 -1.76 -11.55 -3.50
C GLU A 62 -0.93 -10.93 -4.61
N ARG A 63 -0.94 -9.60 -4.64
CA ARG A 63 -0.18 -8.83 -5.61
C ARG A 63 0.69 -7.83 -4.89
N GLU A 64 1.75 -7.43 -5.54
CA GLU A 64 2.72 -6.46 -5.01
C GLU A 64 2.78 -5.26 -5.92
N TYR A 65 2.84 -4.09 -5.31
CA TYR A 65 2.97 -2.84 -6.03
C TYR A 65 4.07 -2.01 -5.36
N PRO A 66 5.19 -1.79 -6.05
CA PRO A 66 6.30 -1.04 -5.43
C PRO A 66 5.94 0.43 -5.26
N LEU A 67 6.38 0.99 -4.15
CA LEU A 67 6.09 2.36 -3.81
C LEU A 67 7.30 2.95 -3.09
N ARG A 68 8.22 3.51 -3.84
CA ARG A 68 9.45 4.08 -3.30
C ARG A 68 10.20 3.01 -2.52
N GLN A 69 10.36 3.20 -1.23
CA GLN A 69 11.12 2.26 -0.41
C GLN A 69 10.25 1.14 0.16
N HIS A 70 8.99 1.11 -0.21
CA HIS A 70 8.05 0.15 0.36
C HIS A 70 7.39 -0.65 -0.75
N THR A 71 6.71 -1.71 -0.37
CA THR A 71 5.91 -2.51 -1.28
C THR A 71 4.53 -2.66 -0.67
N ILE A 72 3.52 -2.31 -1.45
CA ILE A 72 2.14 -2.52 -1.05
C ILE A 72 1.76 -3.93 -1.45
N VAL A 73 1.30 -4.71 -0.48
CA VAL A 73 0.79 -6.05 -0.72
C VAL A 73 -0.72 -5.99 -0.63
N TYR A 74 -1.40 -6.42 -1.67
CA TYR A 74 -2.84 -6.33 -1.69
C TYR A 74 -3.44 -7.55 -2.37
N ARG A 75 -4.75 -7.69 -2.21
CA ARG A 75 -5.52 -8.75 -2.86
C ARG A 75 -6.70 -8.12 -3.56
N TYR A 76 -7.00 -8.61 -4.76
CA TYR A 76 -8.18 -8.19 -5.47
C TYR A 76 -9.10 -9.40 -5.64
N ARG A 77 -10.27 -9.31 -5.04
CA ARG A 77 -11.21 -10.41 -5.05
C ARG A 77 -12.61 -9.82 -4.84
N ASP A 78 -13.57 -10.35 -5.62
CA ASP A 78 -14.98 -9.95 -5.46
C ASP A 78 -15.16 -8.44 -5.56
N ASN A 79 -14.51 -7.86 -6.57
CA ASN A 79 -14.60 -6.43 -6.85
C ASN A 79 -14.11 -5.58 -5.68
N THR A 80 -13.22 -6.12 -4.86
CA THR A 80 -12.69 -5.43 -3.71
C THR A 80 -11.18 -5.53 -3.70
N VAL A 81 -10.52 -4.37 -3.56
CA VAL A 81 -9.10 -4.32 -3.30
C VAL A 81 -8.92 -4.22 -1.80
N THR A 82 -8.20 -5.17 -1.22
CA THR A 82 -7.85 -5.14 0.19
C THR A 82 -6.36 -4.91 0.31
N ILE A 83 -5.98 -3.81 0.93
CA ILE A 83 -4.58 -3.53 1.21
C ILE A 83 -4.20 -4.35 2.43
N LEU A 84 -3.31 -5.31 2.25
CA LEU A 84 -2.98 -6.27 3.31
C LEU A 84 -1.82 -5.81 4.16
N ARG A 85 -0.77 -5.30 3.53
CA ARG A 85 0.42 -4.86 4.22
C ARG A 85 1.13 -3.78 3.40
N ILE A 86 1.93 -2.97 4.08
CA ILE A 86 2.90 -2.11 3.43
C ILE A 86 4.22 -2.42 4.09
N VAL A 87 5.12 -3.06 3.34
CA VAL A 87 6.34 -3.59 3.92
C VAL A 87 7.54 -2.88 3.32
N ASN A 88 8.62 -2.86 4.09
CA ASN A 88 9.89 -2.33 3.62
C ASN A 88 10.78 -3.53 3.27
N PRO A 89 11.04 -3.77 1.97
CA PRO A 89 11.81 -4.95 1.58
C PRO A 89 13.20 -5.01 2.21
N ARG A 90 13.77 -3.86 2.51
CA ARG A 90 15.11 -3.83 3.08
C ARG A 90 15.15 -4.26 4.53
N ARG A 91 14.04 -4.12 5.23
CA ARG A 91 13.99 -4.47 6.66
C ARG A 91 13.56 -5.88 6.88
N ARG A 92 13.14 -6.56 5.83
CA ARG A 92 12.76 -7.91 5.96
C ARG A 92 13.96 -8.77 6.09
N ARG A 93 14.14 -9.44 6.98
CA ARG A 93 15.29 -10.12 7.08
C ARG A 93 15.34 -11.21 7.89
N ARG A 94 15.56 -11.59 7.80
CA ARG A 94 15.53 -12.41 8.55
C ARG A 94 15.28 -12.85 8.84
#